data_2464673069f565f739e14bb8d10220b3
#
_entry.id   2464673069f565f739e14bb8d10220b3
#
_cell.length_a   1.000
_cell.length_b   1.000
_cell.length_c   1.000
_cell.angle_alpha   90.00
_cell.angle_beta   90.00
_cell.angle_gamma   90.00
#
_symmetry.space_group_name_H-M   'P 1'
#
loop_
_entity.id
_entity.type
_entity.pdbx_description
1 polymer ?
#
loop_
_entity_poly.entity_id
_entity_poly.type
_entity_poly.pdbx_seq_one_letter_code
_entity_poly.pdbx_strand_id
1 'polypeptide(L)'
;DKVKFMASGKEYEIVELGYLTPHRVQVEELVCGDVGYFAGSIKEITRFVGDTVTLVDAPADEPLPGYKEALPMVFSGLYPVDNEDYHELKEALEKLKLSDSSITFEPETSSALGFGFRCGFLGMLHMEIAQERLEREYDLSIVTTAPSVVYKVHKTNGEVVEIDNPANLPAAQYRDYIEEPYVKVSIITPNDYVGTLMDLCQTKRGIFINMNYLDKVRVDLIYHLPLSEVITDFYDQLKSRSKGYASLDYEFEDYKRSKLIKLDVMLAGEVVDALSVICHEDNAYYIGQKLTEKLKTIIPRQMFEVPIQAAIGGRVIARTNIKALRKSVLDKCYGGDISRKRKLLEKQKKGKKRMKAIGRVEVPQEAFMAVLSLEEE
;
A
#
# COMPACT_ATOMS: atom_id res chain seq x y z
N ASP A 1 22.35 -10.18 35.73
CA ASP A 1 22.16 -8.74 35.92
C ASP A 1 20.73 -8.36 35.66
N LYS A 2 20.25 -7.30 36.36
CA LYS A 2 18.98 -6.66 36.07
C LYS A 2 19.20 -5.42 35.22
N VAL A 3 18.50 -5.35 34.09
CA VAL A 3 18.58 -4.25 33.17
C VAL A 3 17.25 -3.52 33.05
N LYS A 4 17.33 -2.24 32.73
CA LYS A 4 16.19 -1.34 32.49
C LYS A 4 16.28 -0.78 31.08
N PHE A 5 15.17 -0.85 30.35
CA PHE A 5 14.98 -0.16 29.09
C PHE A 5 14.56 1.28 29.37
N MET A 6 15.32 2.25 28.90
CA MET A 6 15.13 3.66 29.29
C MET A 6 13.85 4.27 28.74
N ALA A 7 13.46 3.94 27.49
CA ALA A 7 12.26 4.48 26.88
C ALA A 7 10.97 3.90 27.48
N SER A 8 10.93 2.59 27.76
CA SER A 8 9.75 1.93 28.34
C SER A 8 9.72 1.97 29.87
N GLY A 9 10.86 2.20 30.53
CA GLY A 9 11.03 2.15 31.97
C GLY A 9 10.94 0.74 32.58
N LYS A 10 10.82 -0.32 31.74
CA LYS A 10 10.64 -1.70 32.18
C LYS A 10 11.98 -2.37 32.54
N GLU A 11 11.93 -3.23 33.54
CA GLU A 11 13.09 -3.94 34.07
C GLU A 11 12.98 -5.42 33.76
N TYR A 12 14.11 -6.03 33.38
CA TYR A 12 14.21 -7.44 33.07
C TYR A 12 15.50 -8.04 33.64
N GLU A 13 15.45 -9.32 33.96
CA GLU A 13 16.61 -10.06 34.37
C GLU A 13 17.21 -10.79 33.17
N ILE A 14 18.52 -10.58 32.94
CA ILE A 14 19.27 -11.28 31.89
C ILE A 14 19.55 -12.69 32.35
N VAL A 15 19.12 -13.67 31.55
CA VAL A 15 19.33 -15.10 31.78
C VAL A 15 20.49 -15.60 30.95
N GLU A 16 20.66 -15.10 29.75
CA GLU A 16 21.68 -15.52 28.78
C GLU A 16 22.21 -14.32 28.02
N LEU A 17 23.50 -14.34 27.70
CA LEU A 17 24.25 -13.35 26.96
C LEU A 17 25.16 -14.00 25.97
N GLY A 18 25.34 -13.46 24.76
CA GLY A 18 26.22 -14.06 23.77
C GLY A 18 26.31 -13.34 22.43
N TYR A 19 27.02 -13.98 21.51
CA TYR A 19 27.18 -13.54 20.13
C TYR A 19 26.32 -14.37 19.18
N LEU A 20 25.82 -13.73 18.11
CA LEU A 20 25.19 -14.40 16.98
C LEU A 20 26.26 -14.64 15.91
N THR A 21 26.75 -15.88 15.86
CA THR A 21 27.52 -16.45 14.75
C THR A 21 26.59 -17.38 13.97
N PRO A 22 27.05 -18.26 13.04
CA PRO A 22 26.15 -19.28 12.47
C PRO A 22 25.46 -20.11 13.57
N HIS A 23 26.07 -20.23 14.74
CA HIS A 23 25.45 -20.78 15.95
C HIS A 23 25.57 -19.77 17.10
N ARG A 24 24.61 -19.79 18.04
CA ARG A 24 24.69 -18.98 19.26
C ARG A 24 25.92 -19.39 20.09
N VAL A 25 26.69 -18.40 20.50
CA VAL A 25 27.87 -18.60 21.39
C VAL A 25 27.61 -17.79 22.65
N GLN A 26 27.39 -18.50 23.75
CA GLN A 26 27.19 -17.87 25.06
C GLN A 26 28.49 -17.30 25.59
N VAL A 27 28.46 -16.10 26.17
CA VAL A 27 29.61 -15.44 26.80
C VAL A 27 29.21 -14.88 28.17
N GLU A 28 30.21 -14.59 28.98
CA GLU A 28 29.98 -14.04 30.31
C GLU A 28 29.75 -12.52 30.31
N GLU A 29 30.32 -11.81 29.33
CA GLU A 29 30.24 -10.35 29.18
C GLU A 29 30.26 -9.91 27.72
N LEU A 30 29.66 -8.74 27.42
CA LEU A 30 29.83 -7.99 26.21
C LEU A 30 30.56 -6.69 26.54
N VAL A 31 31.64 -6.40 25.81
CA VAL A 31 32.43 -5.17 26.02
C VAL A 31 32.06 -4.08 25.04
N CYS A 32 32.57 -2.87 25.29
CA CYS A 32 32.33 -1.70 24.44
C CYS A 32 32.73 -1.98 22.99
N GLY A 33 31.80 -1.79 22.05
CA GLY A 33 31.95 -2.06 20.62
C GLY A 33 31.46 -3.45 20.18
N ASP A 34 31.12 -4.32 21.11
CA ASP A 34 30.57 -5.64 20.78
C ASP A 34 29.13 -5.54 20.29
N VAL A 35 28.79 -6.45 19.38
CA VAL A 35 27.41 -6.70 18.91
C VAL A 35 27.02 -8.12 19.31
N GLY A 36 26.03 -8.25 20.18
CA GLY A 36 25.62 -9.53 20.71
C GLY A 36 24.10 -9.61 20.94
N TYR A 37 23.68 -10.67 21.60
CA TYR A 37 22.33 -10.85 22.06
C TYR A 37 22.27 -11.04 23.57
N PHE A 38 21.17 -10.71 24.17
CA PHE A 38 20.80 -11.17 25.51
C PHE A 38 19.38 -11.72 25.50
N ALA A 39 19.12 -12.68 26.36
CA ALA A 39 17.82 -13.24 26.61
C ALA A 39 17.40 -13.00 28.07
N GLY A 40 16.13 -12.70 28.26
CA GLY A 40 15.55 -12.48 29.55
C GLY A 40 14.05 -12.85 29.57
N SER A 41 13.40 -12.72 30.69
CA SER A 41 11.95 -13.01 30.83
C SER A 41 11.07 -11.90 30.23
N ILE A 42 11.35 -11.50 28.99
CA ILE A 42 10.64 -10.45 28.28
C ILE A 42 9.31 -11.02 27.78
N LYS A 43 8.19 -10.67 28.44
CA LYS A 43 6.85 -11.21 28.11
C LYS A 43 5.99 -10.29 27.25
N GLU A 44 6.36 -9.03 27.14
CA GLU A 44 5.58 -8.05 26.38
C GLU A 44 6.36 -7.57 25.16
N ILE A 45 5.65 -7.55 24.04
CA ILE A 45 6.16 -6.97 22.79
C ILE A 45 6.07 -5.44 22.94
N THR A 46 7.04 -4.87 23.59
CA THR A 46 7.21 -3.42 23.64
C THR A 46 8.23 -2.99 22.59
N ARG A 47 8.15 -1.75 22.14
CA ARG A 47 9.06 -1.16 21.15
C ARG A 47 10.46 -1.03 21.77
N PHE A 48 11.34 -2.00 21.48
CA PHE A 48 12.69 -2.01 22.03
C PHE A 48 13.75 -1.56 21.01
N VAL A 49 13.40 -1.49 19.73
CA VAL A 49 14.36 -1.10 18.70
C VAL A 49 14.71 0.38 18.86
N GLY A 50 15.99 0.66 19.02
CA GLY A 50 16.52 2.00 19.28
C GLY A 50 16.46 2.44 20.75
N ASP A 51 16.02 1.58 21.68
CA ASP A 51 16.04 1.90 23.12
C ASP A 51 17.43 1.73 23.70
N THR A 52 17.72 2.48 24.75
CA THR A 52 18.94 2.34 25.54
C THR A 52 18.68 1.41 26.72
N VAL A 53 19.55 0.40 26.86
CA VAL A 53 19.51 -0.55 27.96
C VAL A 53 20.57 -0.15 28.98
N THR A 54 20.19 -0.03 30.24
CA THR A 54 21.08 0.33 31.36
C THR A 54 20.92 -0.63 32.52
N LEU A 55 21.91 -0.68 33.42
CA LEU A 55 21.79 -1.45 34.65
C LEU A 55 20.79 -0.79 35.62
N VAL A 56 20.01 -1.60 36.32
CA VAL A 56 19.07 -1.09 37.35
C VAL A 56 19.83 -0.50 38.54
N ASP A 57 20.93 -1.15 38.94
CA ASP A 57 21.72 -0.74 40.12
C ASP A 57 22.65 0.47 39.83
N ALA A 58 22.95 0.73 38.54
CA ALA A 58 23.77 1.84 38.11
C ALA A 58 23.22 2.42 36.80
N PRO A 59 22.06 3.11 36.84
CA PRO A 59 21.41 3.60 35.64
C PRO A 59 22.21 4.73 34.99
N ALA A 60 22.19 4.76 33.64
CA ALA A 60 22.68 5.89 32.88
C ALA A 60 21.75 7.09 33.08
N ASP A 61 22.31 8.30 33.11
CA ASP A 61 21.53 9.55 33.31
C ASP A 61 20.68 9.88 32.07
N GLU A 62 21.18 9.62 30.85
CA GLU A 62 20.52 9.94 29.59
C GLU A 62 20.61 8.77 28.60
N PRO A 63 19.58 8.56 27.74
CA PRO A 63 19.65 7.56 26.69
C PRO A 63 20.68 7.96 25.61
N LEU A 64 21.25 6.98 24.92
CA LEU A 64 22.19 7.21 23.83
C LEU A 64 21.50 8.02 22.71
N PRO A 65 22.15 9.09 22.20
CA PRO A 65 21.59 9.93 21.16
C PRO A 65 21.60 9.24 19.79
N GLY A 66 20.72 9.70 18.90
CA GLY A 66 20.74 9.32 17.48
C GLY A 66 19.77 8.21 17.09
N TYR A 67 19.18 7.50 18.04
CA TYR A 67 18.14 6.52 17.74
C TYR A 67 16.77 7.19 17.60
N LYS A 68 16.09 6.91 16.50
CA LYS A 68 14.73 7.39 16.23
C LYS A 68 13.83 6.18 15.99
N GLU A 69 12.59 6.28 16.43
CA GLU A 69 11.59 5.28 16.11
C GLU A 69 11.33 5.29 14.59
N ALA A 70 11.35 4.09 13.99
CA ALA A 70 10.99 3.92 12.60
C ALA A 70 9.46 4.04 12.46
N LEU A 71 9.00 5.11 11.85
CA LEU A 71 7.57 5.33 11.60
C LEU A 71 7.18 4.72 10.26
N PRO A 72 6.06 4.00 10.19
CA PRO A 72 5.56 3.49 8.93
C PRO A 72 5.15 4.65 8.01
N MET A 73 5.52 4.52 6.74
CA MET A 73 5.28 5.53 5.72
C MET A 73 4.26 5.06 4.67
N VAL A 74 4.11 3.75 4.51
CA VAL A 74 3.26 3.10 3.52
C VAL A 74 2.27 2.19 4.24
N PHE A 75 1.00 2.31 3.88
CA PHE A 75 -0.08 1.54 4.51
C PHE A 75 -0.84 0.74 3.46
N SER A 76 -1.09 -0.54 3.75
CA SER A 76 -1.88 -1.42 2.90
C SER A 76 -2.78 -2.32 3.75
N GLY A 77 -3.96 -2.64 3.23
CA GLY A 77 -4.82 -3.66 3.83
C GLY A 77 -4.35 -5.05 3.43
N LEU A 78 -4.18 -5.94 4.39
CA LEU A 78 -3.92 -7.36 4.19
C LEU A 78 -5.15 -8.17 4.57
N TYR A 79 -5.67 -8.95 3.63
CA TYR A 79 -6.87 -9.75 3.80
C TYR A 79 -6.59 -11.20 3.45
N PRO A 80 -7.05 -12.18 4.22
CA PRO A 80 -6.94 -13.57 3.83
C PRO A 80 -7.89 -13.84 2.65
N VAL A 81 -7.49 -14.71 1.73
CA VAL A 81 -8.35 -15.14 0.61
C VAL A 81 -9.57 -15.88 1.15
N ASP A 82 -9.37 -16.73 2.15
CA ASP A 82 -10.46 -17.37 2.90
C ASP A 82 -10.66 -16.65 4.24
N ASN A 83 -11.88 -16.23 4.52
CA ASN A 83 -12.21 -15.54 5.78
C ASN A 83 -11.99 -16.42 7.02
N GLU A 84 -11.92 -17.74 6.88
CA GLU A 84 -11.63 -18.67 7.99
C GLU A 84 -10.18 -18.47 8.48
N ASP A 85 -9.25 -18.06 7.62
CA ASP A 85 -7.83 -17.85 7.92
C ASP A 85 -7.54 -16.52 8.65
N TYR A 86 -8.56 -15.72 8.99
CA TYR A 86 -8.39 -14.44 9.69
C TYR A 86 -7.58 -14.56 10.99
N HIS A 87 -7.86 -15.59 11.78
CA HIS A 87 -7.15 -15.82 13.04
C HIS A 87 -5.69 -16.24 12.81
N GLU A 88 -5.43 -17.04 11.79
CA GLU A 88 -4.09 -17.47 11.42
C GLU A 88 -3.27 -16.28 10.90
N LEU A 89 -3.87 -15.40 10.10
CA LEU A 89 -3.23 -14.17 9.65
C LEU A 89 -2.87 -13.24 10.84
N LYS A 90 -3.76 -13.13 11.83
CA LYS A 90 -3.48 -12.36 13.04
C LYS A 90 -2.27 -12.90 13.79
N GLU A 91 -2.23 -14.22 14.06
CA GLU A 91 -1.11 -14.85 14.75
C GLU A 91 0.21 -14.72 13.96
N ALA A 92 0.14 -14.85 12.63
CA ALA A 92 1.30 -14.66 11.77
C ALA A 92 1.84 -13.22 11.84
N LEU A 93 0.96 -12.21 11.80
CA LEU A 93 1.35 -10.80 11.97
C LEU A 93 1.94 -10.51 13.36
N GLU A 94 1.39 -11.10 14.41
CA GLU A 94 1.94 -10.99 15.77
C GLU A 94 3.36 -11.60 15.85
N LYS A 95 3.58 -12.77 15.24
CA LYS A 95 4.89 -13.42 15.16
C LYS A 95 5.87 -12.63 14.29
N LEU A 96 5.40 -12.12 13.14
CA LEU A 96 6.22 -11.29 12.25
C LEU A 96 6.71 -10.02 12.95
N LYS A 97 5.83 -9.37 13.73
CA LYS A 97 6.17 -8.19 14.54
C LYS A 97 7.23 -8.44 15.59
N LEU A 98 7.39 -9.67 16.09
CA LEU A 98 8.48 -10.03 17.01
C LEU A 98 9.85 -9.94 16.35
N SER A 99 9.94 -10.28 15.06
CA SER A 99 11.19 -10.21 14.27
C SER A 99 11.37 -8.87 13.57
N ASP A 100 10.29 -8.14 13.35
CA ASP A 100 10.25 -6.85 12.69
C ASP A 100 9.33 -5.86 13.41
N SER A 101 9.89 -5.11 14.34
CA SER A 101 9.15 -4.16 15.18
C SER A 101 8.65 -2.92 14.44
N SER A 102 9.08 -2.70 13.20
CA SER A 102 8.64 -1.57 12.37
C SER A 102 7.26 -1.79 11.74
N ILE A 103 6.79 -3.04 11.69
CA ILE A 103 5.45 -3.36 11.21
C ILE A 103 4.42 -2.96 12.26
N THR A 104 3.43 -2.18 11.83
CA THR A 104 2.23 -1.88 12.61
C THR A 104 1.02 -2.52 11.94
N PHE A 105 0.05 -3.00 12.72
CA PHE A 105 -1.19 -3.51 12.16
C PHE A 105 -2.37 -3.28 13.10
N GLU A 106 -3.53 -3.02 12.52
CA GLU A 106 -4.81 -2.81 13.19
C GLU A 106 -5.90 -3.59 12.46
N PRO A 107 -6.92 -4.10 13.16
CA PRO A 107 -8.06 -4.76 12.52
C PRO A 107 -8.77 -3.80 11.56
N GLU A 108 -9.07 -4.30 10.35
CA GLU A 108 -9.80 -3.55 9.33
C GLU A 108 -10.89 -4.43 8.73
N THR A 109 -11.96 -3.80 8.25
CA THR A 109 -13.05 -4.50 7.55
C THR A 109 -13.32 -3.81 6.23
N SER A 110 -13.31 -4.59 5.15
CA SER A 110 -13.70 -4.15 3.82
C SER A 110 -15.04 -4.77 3.42
N SER A 111 -15.90 -3.99 2.78
CA SER A 111 -17.18 -4.49 2.24
C SER A 111 -16.97 -5.53 1.13
N ALA A 112 -15.83 -5.45 0.42
CA ALA A 112 -15.48 -6.33 -0.69
C ALA A 112 -14.69 -7.57 -0.25
N LEU A 113 -13.75 -7.41 0.72
CA LEU A 113 -12.76 -8.42 1.10
C LEU A 113 -13.04 -9.08 2.46
N GLY A 114 -13.98 -8.53 3.25
CA GLY A 114 -14.29 -9.04 4.58
C GLY A 114 -13.35 -8.53 5.67
N PHE A 115 -12.96 -9.39 6.61
CA PHE A 115 -12.11 -9.05 7.74
C PHE A 115 -10.63 -9.20 7.37
N GLY A 116 -9.82 -8.23 7.78
CA GLY A 116 -8.38 -8.20 7.55
C GLY A 116 -7.68 -7.25 8.50
N PHE A 117 -6.50 -6.79 8.11
CA PHE A 117 -5.67 -5.88 8.90
C PHE A 117 -5.15 -4.74 8.04
N ARG A 118 -5.23 -3.53 8.54
CA ARG A 118 -4.50 -2.38 8.02
C ARG A 118 -3.09 -2.43 8.57
N CYS A 119 -2.10 -2.60 7.67
CA CYS A 119 -0.71 -2.74 8.04
C CYS A 119 0.10 -1.53 7.57
N GLY A 120 1.01 -1.07 8.42
CA GLY A 120 1.95 0.00 8.13
C GLY A 120 3.37 -0.55 7.94
N PHE A 121 4.06 -0.07 6.91
CA PHE A 121 5.38 -0.50 6.47
C PHE A 121 6.30 0.70 6.28
N LEU A 122 7.62 0.50 6.33
CA LEU A 122 8.62 1.55 6.08
C LEU A 122 8.66 2.02 4.63
N GLY A 123 8.24 1.16 3.69
CA GLY A 123 8.24 1.43 2.25
C GLY A 123 7.71 0.23 1.47
N MET A 124 7.70 0.33 0.14
CA MET A 124 7.17 -0.71 -0.75
C MET A 124 7.91 -2.03 -0.61
N LEU A 125 9.25 -2.03 -0.69
CA LEU A 125 10.06 -3.24 -0.56
C LEU A 125 9.81 -3.95 0.78
N HIS A 126 9.65 -3.18 1.86
CA HIS A 126 9.33 -3.74 3.16
C HIS A 126 7.95 -4.44 3.16
N MET A 127 6.95 -3.83 2.51
CA MET A 127 5.62 -4.41 2.32
C MET A 127 5.69 -5.74 1.55
N GLU A 128 6.42 -5.77 0.43
CA GLU A 128 6.59 -6.95 -0.40
C GLU A 128 7.28 -8.08 0.35
N ILE A 129 8.35 -7.78 1.10
CA ILE A 129 9.06 -8.76 1.94
C ILE A 129 8.14 -9.31 3.03
N ALA A 130 7.36 -8.44 3.70
CA ALA A 130 6.43 -8.86 4.74
C ALA A 130 5.33 -9.77 4.16
N GLN A 131 4.79 -9.43 3.00
CA GLN A 131 3.82 -10.25 2.27
C GLN A 131 4.42 -11.63 1.92
N GLU A 132 5.58 -11.64 1.28
CA GLU A 132 6.24 -12.90 0.88
C GLU A 132 6.58 -13.78 2.08
N ARG A 133 6.95 -13.20 3.22
CA ARG A 133 7.16 -13.93 4.47
C ARG A 133 5.85 -14.54 5.00
N LEU A 134 4.75 -13.80 4.99
CA LEU A 134 3.44 -14.32 5.40
C LEU A 134 3.00 -15.48 4.52
N GLU A 135 3.22 -15.41 3.21
CA GLU A 135 2.87 -16.46 2.27
C GLU A 135 3.78 -17.71 2.43
N ARG A 136 5.10 -17.52 2.57
CA ARG A 136 6.06 -18.63 2.59
C ARG A 136 6.29 -19.26 3.96
N GLU A 137 6.35 -18.45 5.02
CA GLU A 137 6.67 -18.94 6.36
C GLU A 137 5.41 -19.45 7.09
N TYR A 138 4.23 -18.89 6.75
CA TYR A 138 2.96 -19.19 7.43
C TYR A 138 1.92 -19.86 6.51
N ASP A 139 2.27 -20.12 5.24
CA ASP A 139 1.41 -20.79 4.24
C ASP A 139 0.04 -20.08 4.07
N LEU A 140 0.02 -18.76 4.18
CA LEU A 140 -1.19 -17.95 4.06
C LEU A 140 -1.36 -17.45 2.62
N SER A 141 -2.59 -17.53 2.12
CA SER A 141 -2.97 -16.86 0.87
C SER A 141 -3.60 -15.51 1.19
N ILE A 142 -2.93 -14.41 0.81
CA ILE A 142 -3.34 -13.05 1.17
C ILE A 142 -3.63 -12.19 -0.06
N VAL A 143 -4.63 -11.30 0.09
CA VAL A 143 -4.92 -10.21 -0.83
C VAL A 143 -4.40 -8.93 -0.21
N THR A 144 -3.56 -8.19 -0.95
CA THR A 144 -3.10 -6.86 -0.58
C THR A 144 -3.87 -5.79 -1.33
N THR A 145 -4.27 -4.72 -0.65
CA THR A 145 -4.84 -3.54 -1.30
C THR A 145 -3.72 -2.62 -1.79
N ALA A 146 -4.07 -1.68 -2.68
CA ALA A 146 -3.13 -0.67 -3.11
C ALA A 146 -2.54 0.10 -1.91
N PRO A 147 -1.21 0.31 -1.86
CA PRO A 147 -0.60 1.08 -0.79
C PRO A 147 -1.05 2.54 -0.85
N SER A 148 -1.17 3.12 0.32
CA SER A 148 -1.49 4.52 0.53
C SER A 148 -0.56 5.15 1.56
N VAL A 149 -0.60 6.47 1.64
CA VAL A 149 0.11 7.26 2.65
C VAL A 149 -0.90 7.81 3.66
N VAL A 150 -0.41 8.34 4.78
CA VAL A 150 -1.27 9.07 5.72
C VAL A 150 -1.51 10.48 5.20
N TYR A 151 -2.78 10.85 5.04
CA TYR A 151 -3.22 12.20 4.71
C TYR A 151 -3.76 12.91 5.95
N LYS A 152 -3.48 14.20 6.09
CA LYS A 152 -4.11 15.05 7.11
C LYS A 152 -5.30 15.79 6.51
N VAL A 153 -6.48 15.47 6.99
CA VAL A 153 -7.73 16.07 6.53
C VAL A 153 -8.19 17.11 7.54
N HIS A 154 -8.18 18.36 7.12
CA HIS A 154 -8.70 19.49 7.88
C HIS A 154 -10.20 19.60 7.61
N LYS A 155 -11.00 19.37 8.66
CA LYS A 155 -12.45 19.46 8.59
C LYS A 155 -12.95 20.91 8.77
N THR A 156 -14.13 21.19 8.25
CA THR A 156 -14.78 22.52 8.37
C THR A 156 -15.07 22.94 9.82
N ASN A 157 -15.09 21.99 10.76
CA ASN A 157 -15.24 22.25 12.20
C ASN A 157 -13.91 22.55 12.92
N GLY A 158 -12.78 22.59 12.20
CA GLY A 158 -11.45 22.84 12.75
C GLY A 158 -10.71 21.59 13.26
N GLU A 159 -11.34 20.42 13.22
CA GLU A 159 -10.70 19.15 13.59
C GLU A 159 -9.76 18.69 12.47
N VAL A 160 -8.59 18.15 12.84
CA VAL A 160 -7.64 17.51 11.92
C VAL A 160 -7.67 16.00 12.15
N VAL A 161 -7.92 15.23 11.10
CA VAL A 161 -7.98 13.77 11.16
C VAL A 161 -6.95 13.18 10.21
N GLU A 162 -6.19 12.23 10.70
CA GLU A 162 -5.27 11.43 9.89
C GLU A 162 -6.02 10.28 9.22
N ILE A 163 -5.85 10.15 7.90
CA ILE A 163 -6.52 9.15 7.06
C ILE A 163 -5.46 8.41 6.24
N ASP A 164 -5.36 7.14 6.44
CA ASP A 164 -4.50 6.22 5.68
C ASP A 164 -5.30 5.33 4.71
N ASN A 165 -6.62 5.16 4.96
CA ASN A 165 -7.53 4.41 4.11
C ASN A 165 -8.47 5.34 3.35
N PRO A 166 -8.52 5.27 1.98
CA PRO A 166 -9.43 6.07 1.18
C PRO A 166 -10.91 5.91 1.55
N ALA A 167 -11.32 4.74 2.08
CA ALA A 167 -12.69 4.49 2.50
C ALA A 167 -13.14 5.43 3.64
N ASN A 168 -12.21 5.82 4.51
CA ASN A 168 -12.46 6.65 5.69
C ASN A 168 -12.44 8.16 5.38
N LEU A 169 -12.20 8.55 4.12
CA LEU A 169 -12.12 9.97 3.76
C LEU A 169 -13.49 10.65 3.95
N PRO A 170 -13.60 11.69 4.81
CA PRO A 170 -14.85 12.42 5.03
C PRO A 170 -15.43 12.96 3.71
N ALA A 171 -16.76 13.10 3.62
CA ALA A 171 -17.41 13.69 2.45
C ALA A 171 -16.93 15.13 2.20
N ALA A 172 -16.93 15.56 0.93
CA ALA A 172 -16.36 16.85 0.49
C ALA A 172 -16.90 18.06 1.26
N GLN A 173 -18.17 18.02 1.65
CA GLN A 173 -18.85 19.10 2.41
C GLN A 173 -18.31 19.30 3.84
N TYR A 174 -17.63 18.28 4.41
CA TYR A 174 -17.06 18.33 5.76
C TYR A 174 -15.55 18.59 5.75
N ARG A 175 -14.93 18.77 4.57
CA ARG A 175 -13.50 19.01 4.38
C ARG A 175 -13.26 20.46 3.98
N ASP A 176 -12.28 21.09 4.62
CA ASP A 176 -11.75 22.38 4.20
C ASP A 176 -10.62 22.16 3.18
N TYR A 177 -9.57 21.43 3.58
CA TYR A 177 -8.48 21.02 2.70
C TYR A 177 -7.83 19.73 3.18
N ILE A 178 -6.98 19.17 2.33
CA ILE A 178 -6.19 17.96 2.62
C ILE A 178 -4.72 18.30 2.46
N GLU A 179 -3.90 17.78 3.36
CA GLU A 179 -2.45 17.79 3.27
C GLU A 179 -1.93 16.39 2.98
N GLU A 180 -0.95 16.29 2.09
CA GLU A 180 -0.23 15.06 1.79
C GLU A 180 1.21 15.15 2.24
N PRO A 181 1.82 14.00 2.64
CA PRO A 181 3.23 13.96 3.03
C PRO A 181 4.13 14.18 1.83
N TYR A 182 5.09 15.09 1.99
CA TYR A 182 6.16 15.34 1.04
C TYR A 182 7.47 14.77 1.56
N VAL A 183 8.25 14.27 0.65
CA VAL A 183 9.61 13.77 0.91
C VAL A 183 10.62 14.60 0.13
N LYS A 184 11.76 14.81 0.76
CA LYS A 184 12.95 15.31 0.09
C LYS A 184 13.66 14.15 -0.56
N VAL A 185 13.77 14.19 -1.87
CA VAL A 185 14.34 13.13 -2.69
C VAL A 185 15.70 13.56 -3.21
N SER A 186 16.70 12.70 -3.10
CA SER A 186 18.04 12.81 -3.70
C SER A 186 18.18 11.73 -4.77
N ILE A 187 18.41 12.14 -6.01
CA ILE A 187 18.60 11.27 -7.16
C ILE A 187 20.00 11.43 -7.71
N ILE A 188 20.86 10.44 -7.47
CA ILE A 188 22.22 10.43 -8.02
C ILE A 188 22.18 9.72 -9.37
N THR A 189 22.62 10.42 -10.43
CA THR A 189 22.54 9.95 -11.80
C THR A 189 23.71 10.46 -12.65
N PRO A 190 24.11 9.75 -13.73
CA PRO A 190 24.98 10.30 -14.77
C PRO A 190 24.34 11.50 -15.48
N ASN A 191 25.18 12.43 -15.96
CA ASN A 191 24.74 13.65 -16.65
C ASN A 191 23.77 13.41 -17.81
N ASP A 192 23.96 12.28 -18.54
CA ASP A 192 23.19 11.95 -19.74
C ASP A 192 21.69 11.75 -19.44
N TYR A 193 21.32 11.41 -18.21
CA TYR A 193 19.94 11.13 -17.81
C TYR A 193 19.26 12.27 -17.07
N VAL A 194 19.97 13.35 -16.76
CA VAL A 194 19.45 14.49 -15.96
C VAL A 194 18.15 15.03 -16.52
N GLY A 195 18.11 15.35 -17.84
CA GLY A 195 16.88 15.90 -18.46
C GLY A 195 15.69 14.95 -18.33
N THR A 196 15.88 13.67 -18.66
CA THR A 196 14.81 12.66 -18.61
C THR A 196 14.29 12.45 -17.18
N LEU A 197 15.17 12.52 -16.17
CA LEU A 197 14.76 12.36 -14.76
C LEU A 197 14.13 13.62 -14.20
N MET A 198 14.54 14.82 -14.65
CA MET A 198 13.84 16.06 -14.33
C MET A 198 12.41 16.05 -14.89
N ASP A 199 12.19 15.58 -16.11
CA ASP A 199 10.86 15.43 -16.69
C ASP A 199 10.00 14.43 -15.89
N LEU A 200 10.61 13.31 -15.45
CA LEU A 200 9.93 12.37 -14.56
C LEU A 200 9.47 13.04 -13.27
N CYS A 201 10.38 13.74 -12.57
CA CYS A 201 10.05 14.43 -11.34
C CYS A 201 8.93 15.48 -11.52
N GLN A 202 8.96 16.24 -12.63
CA GLN A 202 7.90 17.22 -12.95
C GLN A 202 6.55 16.54 -13.19
N THR A 203 6.52 15.43 -13.95
CA THR A 203 5.31 14.64 -14.19
C THR A 203 4.69 14.13 -12.87
N LYS A 204 5.54 13.79 -11.91
CA LYS A 204 5.14 13.34 -10.56
C LYS A 204 4.99 14.49 -9.56
N ARG A 205 4.64 15.69 -10.02
CA ARG A 205 4.37 16.89 -9.20
C ARG A 205 5.56 17.35 -8.35
N GLY A 206 6.79 17.00 -8.77
CA GLY A 206 8.00 17.34 -8.04
C GLY A 206 8.34 18.82 -8.11
N ILE A 207 8.79 19.35 -6.97
CA ILE A 207 9.29 20.71 -6.83
C ILE A 207 10.81 20.65 -6.84
N PHE A 208 11.43 21.20 -7.88
CA PHE A 208 12.90 21.27 -7.97
C PHE A 208 13.48 22.16 -6.87
N ILE A 209 14.50 21.65 -6.18
CA ILE A 209 15.20 22.38 -5.10
C ILE A 209 16.60 22.75 -5.53
N ASN A 210 17.42 21.77 -5.91
CA ASN A 210 18.81 21.99 -6.26
C ASN A 210 19.36 20.87 -7.15
N MET A 211 20.50 21.16 -7.77
CA MET A 211 21.28 20.19 -8.54
C MET A 211 22.75 20.37 -8.21
N ASN A 212 23.38 19.35 -7.64
CA ASN A 212 24.76 19.36 -7.21
C ASN A 212 25.60 18.42 -8.11
N TYR A 213 26.67 18.93 -8.68
CA TYR A 213 27.65 18.08 -9.38
C TYR A 213 28.56 17.41 -8.37
N LEU A 214 28.46 16.09 -8.23
CA LEU A 214 29.32 15.31 -7.33
C LEU A 214 30.72 15.14 -7.94
N ASP A 215 30.77 14.95 -9.26
CA ASP A 215 31.99 14.88 -10.04
C ASP A 215 31.71 15.29 -11.50
N LYS A 216 32.64 15.01 -12.43
CA LYS A 216 32.50 15.36 -13.85
C LYS A 216 31.39 14.56 -14.59
N VAL A 217 30.92 13.47 -14.02
CA VAL A 217 30.02 12.50 -14.64
C VAL A 217 28.70 12.39 -13.90
N ARG A 218 28.69 12.56 -12.56
CA ARG A 218 27.53 12.32 -11.71
C ARG A 218 26.97 13.59 -11.10
N VAL A 219 25.65 13.64 -11.07
CA VAL A 219 24.85 14.74 -10.53
C VAL A 219 23.90 14.19 -9.47
N ASP A 220 23.71 14.95 -8.42
CA ASP A 220 22.67 14.75 -7.40
C ASP A 220 21.55 15.77 -7.65
N LEU A 221 20.36 15.27 -8.01
CA LEU A 221 19.15 16.07 -8.19
C LEU A 221 18.32 16.03 -6.92
N ILE A 222 18.03 17.19 -6.37
CA ILE A 222 17.24 17.31 -5.14
C ILE A 222 15.87 17.87 -5.47
N TYR A 223 14.83 17.12 -5.12
CA TYR A 223 13.43 17.45 -5.31
C TYR A 223 12.62 17.28 -4.02
N HIS A 224 11.52 18.01 -3.90
CA HIS A 224 10.44 17.66 -3.00
C HIS A 224 9.34 17.00 -3.82
N LEU A 225 9.02 15.75 -3.48
CA LEU A 225 7.99 14.95 -4.14
C LEU A 225 6.90 14.55 -3.14
N PRO A 226 5.63 14.47 -3.58
CA PRO A 226 4.61 13.83 -2.78
C PRO A 226 4.96 12.36 -2.57
N LEU A 227 4.90 11.87 -1.34
CA LEU A 227 5.23 10.46 -1.05
C LEU A 227 4.33 9.49 -1.82
N SER A 228 3.05 9.84 -2.02
CA SER A 228 2.11 9.05 -2.80
C SER A 228 2.55 8.77 -4.24
N GLU A 229 3.27 9.71 -4.86
CA GLU A 229 3.83 9.52 -6.21
C GLU A 229 5.11 8.68 -6.20
N VAL A 230 5.86 8.70 -5.09
CA VAL A 230 7.12 7.93 -4.95
C VAL A 230 6.84 6.45 -4.72
N ILE A 231 5.81 6.12 -3.92
CA ILE A 231 5.50 4.74 -3.54
C ILE A 231 4.79 3.93 -4.64
N THR A 232 4.32 4.55 -5.71
CA THR A 232 3.67 3.84 -6.81
C THR A 232 4.70 3.23 -7.76
N ASP A 233 5.00 3.92 -8.84
CA ASP A 233 5.82 3.42 -9.96
C ASP A 233 7.09 4.26 -10.20
N PHE A 234 7.34 5.26 -9.34
CA PHE A 234 8.45 6.21 -9.53
C PHE A 234 9.81 5.51 -9.60
N TYR A 235 10.05 4.53 -8.73
CA TYR A 235 11.32 3.80 -8.70
C TYR A 235 11.56 3.00 -10.00
N ASP A 236 10.53 2.33 -10.50
CA ASP A 236 10.61 1.54 -11.73
C ASP A 236 10.84 2.43 -12.94
N GLN A 237 10.13 3.57 -13.02
CA GLN A 237 10.35 4.57 -14.05
C GLN A 237 11.74 5.21 -13.96
N LEU A 238 12.22 5.49 -12.74
CA LEU A 238 13.58 6.00 -12.51
C LEU A 238 14.62 5.05 -13.09
N LYS A 239 14.50 3.76 -12.74
CA LYS A 239 15.42 2.71 -13.22
C LYS A 239 15.32 2.51 -14.73
N SER A 240 14.13 2.41 -15.26
CA SER A 240 13.89 2.23 -16.69
C SER A 240 14.47 3.40 -17.49
N ARG A 241 14.15 4.65 -17.12
CA ARG A 241 14.59 5.85 -17.82
C ARG A 241 16.10 6.13 -17.71
N SER A 242 16.74 5.65 -16.65
CA SER A 242 18.18 5.78 -16.42
C SER A 242 18.98 4.52 -16.79
N LYS A 243 18.34 3.50 -17.40
CA LYS A 243 18.96 2.19 -17.68
C LYS A 243 19.61 1.54 -16.45
N GLY A 244 19.00 1.76 -15.28
CA GLY A 244 19.47 1.23 -14.01
C GLY A 244 20.56 2.06 -13.30
N TYR A 245 21.07 3.14 -13.91
CA TYR A 245 22.18 3.90 -13.35
C TYR A 245 21.78 4.86 -12.22
N ALA A 246 20.53 5.35 -12.19
CA ALA A 246 20.11 6.25 -11.14
C ALA A 246 19.87 5.52 -9.81
N SER A 247 20.26 6.15 -8.72
CA SER A 247 19.90 5.75 -7.35
C SER A 247 18.99 6.79 -6.74
N LEU A 248 18.11 6.33 -5.84
CA LEU A 248 17.12 7.12 -5.15
C LEU A 248 17.32 6.97 -3.64
N ASP A 249 17.33 8.09 -2.95
CA ASP A 249 17.19 8.16 -1.51
C ASP A 249 16.13 9.22 -1.18
N TYR A 250 15.35 9.02 -0.10
CA TYR A 250 14.34 9.99 0.30
C TYR A 250 14.17 10.04 1.81
N GLU A 251 13.87 11.23 2.31
CA GLU A 251 13.57 11.50 3.71
C GLU A 251 12.24 12.23 3.82
N PHE A 252 11.44 11.88 4.83
CA PHE A 252 10.23 12.64 5.13
C PHE A 252 10.59 14.09 5.47
N GLU A 253 9.86 15.05 4.91
CA GLU A 253 10.08 16.45 5.14
C GLU A 253 8.94 17.10 5.93
N ASP A 254 7.76 17.22 5.32
CA ASP A 254 6.60 17.88 5.90
C ASP A 254 5.31 17.53 5.15
N TYR A 255 4.18 17.96 5.70
CA TYR A 255 2.88 17.89 5.04
C TYR A 255 2.61 19.18 4.24
N LYS A 256 2.12 19.05 3.01
CA LYS A 256 1.76 20.20 2.16
C LYS A 256 0.32 20.05 1.66
N ARG A 257 -0.38 21.20 1.64
CA ARG A 257 -1.75 21.28 1.12
C ARG A 257 -1.77 20.91 -0.36
N SER A 258 -2.69 20.01 -0.74
CA SER A 258 -2.88 19.55 -2.10
C SER A 258 -4.35 19.38 -2.46
N LYS A 259 -4.66 19.49 -3.77
CA LYS A 259 -6.02 19.29 -4.30
C LYS A 259 -6.28 17.81 -4.51
N LEU A 260 -6.53 17.11 -3.42
CA LEU A 260 -6.76 15.67 -3.42
C LEU A 260 -8.25 15.34 -3.42
N ILE A 261 -8.58 14.31 -4.16
CA ILE A 261 -9.92 13.76 -4.27
C ILE A 261 -9.92 12.25 -4.08
N LYS A 262 -11.06 11.71 -3.66
CA LYS A 262 -11.31 10.28 -3.66
C LYS A 262 -11.88 9.85 -5.01
N LEU A 263 -11.24 8.89 -5.64
CA LEU A 263 -11.70 8.21 -6.83
C LEU A 263 -12.27 6.85 -6.42
N ASP A 264 -13.58 6.70 -6.53
CA ASP A 264 -14.28 5.47 -6.24
C ASP A 264 -14.37 4.60 -7.50
N VAL A 265 -14.12 3.30 -7.36
CA VAL A 265 -14.34 2.30 -8.41
C VAL A 265 -15.64 1.56 -8.15
N MET A 266 -16.49 1.52 -9.18
CA MET A 266 -17.79 0.85 -9.10
C MET A 266 -17.84 -0.31 -10.09
N LEU A 267 -18.25 -1.49 -9.61
CA LEU A 267 -18.51 -2.67 -10.42
C LEU A 267 -20.01 -2.99 -10.39
N ALA A 268 -20.62 -3.07 -11.55
CA ALA A 268 -22.07 -3.31 -11.71
C ALA A 268 -22.95 -2.28 -10.98
N GLY A 269 -22.41 -1.12 -10.61
CA GLY A 269 -23.11 -0.04 -9.90
C GLY A 269 -22.86 -0.01 -8.39
N GLU A 270 -22.12 -0.96 -7.85
CA GLU A 270 -21.71 -1.01 -6.44
C GLU A 270 -20.27 -0.53 -6.28
N VAL A 271 -19.99 0.28 -5.26
CA VAL A 271 -18.65 0.78 -4.95
C VAL A 271 -17.84 -0.38 -4.33
N VAL A 272 -16.63 -0.59 -4.84
CA VAL A 272 -15.64 -1.51 -4.27
C VAL A 272 -14.61 -0.67 -3.52
N ASP A 273 -14.76 -0.61 -2.20
CA ASP A 273 -13.94 0.21 -1.31
C ASP A 273 -12.44 -0.09 -1.40
N ALA A 274 -12.08 -1.37 -1.52
CA ALA A 274 -10.70 -1.82 -1.66
C ALA A 274 -10.00 -1.37 -2.97
N LEU A 275 -10.77 -0.89 -3.97
CA LEU A 275 -10.26 -0.33 -5.22
C LEU A 275 -10.30 1.21 -5.24
N SER A 276 -10.83 1.84 -4.18
CA SER A 276 -10.87 3.31 -4.09
C SER A 276 -9.49 3.86 -3.78
N VAL A 277 -9.14 5.00 -4.40
CA VAL A 277 -7.83 5.65 -4.21
C VAL A 277 -8.00 7.14 -3.97
N ILE A 278 -7.03 7.75 -3.26
CA ILE A 278 -6.90 9.19 -3.15
C ILE A 278 -5.84 9.62 -4.18
N CYS A 279 -6.19 10.55 -5.05
CA CYS A 279 -5.31 11.07 -6.09
C CYS A 279 -5.48 12.58 -6.27
N HIS A 280 -4.53 13.19 -6.97
CA HIS A 280 -4.63 14.61 -7.33
C HIS A 280 -5.75 14.84 -8.35
N GLU A 281 -6.50 15.92 -8.20
CA GLU A 281 -7.65 16.25 -9.04
C GLU A 281 -7.32 16.27 -10.54
N ASP A 282 -6.16 16.84 -10.90
CA ASP A 282 -5.73 16.95 -12.29
C ASP A 282 -5.48 15.59 -12.96
N ASN A 283 -5.07 14.58 -12.20
CA ASN A 283 -4.76 13.24 -12.70
C ASN A 283 -5.94 12.26 -12.61
N ALA A 284 -7.02 12.65 -11.94
CA ALA A 284 -8.12 11.75 -11.61
C ALA A 284 -8.79 11.11 -12.84
N TYR A 285 -8.98 11.87 -13.91
CA TYR A 285 -9.58 11.36 -15.15
C TYR A 285 -8.68 10.28 -15.80
N TYR A 286 -7.39 10.58 -15.90
CA TYR A 286 -6.41 9.67 -16.50
C TYR A 286 -6.27 8.37 -15.68
N ILE A 287 -6.13 8.49 -14.36
CA ILE A 287 -6.09 7.35 -13.44
C ILE A 287 -7.39 6.52 -13.56
N GLY A 288 -8.56 7.17 -13.53
CA GLY A 288 -9.84 6.51 -13.65
C GLY A 288 -10.03 5.77 -14.98
N GLN A 289 -9.57 6.35 -16.09
CA GLN A 289 -9.63 5.71 -17.40
C GLN A 289 -8.72 4.48 -17.44
N LYS A 290 -7.45 4.62 -17.11
CA LYS A 290 -6.48 3.51 -17.11
C LYS A 290 -6.92 2.40 -16.17
N LEU A 291 -7.35 2.73 -14.97
CA LEU A 291 -7.82 1.75 -13.99
C LEU A 291 -9.03 0.96 -14.50
N THR A 292 -10.04 1.63 -15.08
CA THR A 292 -11.21 0.93 -15.64
C THR A 292 -10.85 0.06 -16.83
N GLU A 293 -9.91 0.47 -17.68
CA GLU A 293 -9.41 -0.33 -18.80
C GLU A 293 -8.63 -1.55 -18.33
N LYS A 294 -7.73 -1.38 -17.36
CA LYS A 294 -6.96 -2.48 -16.77
C LYS A 294 -7.87 -3.50 -16.07
N LEU A 295 -8.78 -3.06 -15.24
CA LEU A 295 -9.77 -3.93 -14.59
C LEU A 295 -10.60 -4.73 -15.59
N LYS A 296 -10.93 -4.15 -16.76
CA LYS A 296 -11.64 -4.87 -17.82
C LYS A 296 -10.84 -6.04 -18.40
N THR A 297 -9.52 -5.99 -18.40
CA THR A 297 -8.67 -7.10 -18.88
C THR A 297 -8.54 -8.20 -17.84
N ILE A 298 -8.48 -7.83 -16.56
CA ILE A 298 -8.27 -8.75 -15.43
C ILE A 298 -9.57 -9.45 -15.02
N ILE A 299 -10.67 -8.69 -14.90
CA ILE A 299 -11.95 -9.27 -14.45
C ILE A 299 -12.54 -10.18 -15.52
N PRO A 300 -12.83 -11.45 -15.22
CA PRO A 300 -13.34 -12.39 -16.20
C PRO A 300 -14.77 -12.05 -16.63
N ARG A 301 -15.10 -12.40 -17.89
CA ARG A 301 -16.45 -12.22 -18.42
C ARG A 301 -17.45 -13.10 -17.66
N GLN A 302 -18.55 -12.48 -17.25
CA GLN A 302 -19.63 -13.15 -16.55
C GLN A 302 -20.86 -13.33 -17.46
N MET A 303 -21.90 -14.01 -16.94
CA MET A 303 -23.13 -14.26 -17.70
C MET A 303 -23.96 -13.01 -17.98
N PHE A 304 -23.60 -11.88 -17.34
CA PHE A 304 -24.20 -10.56 -17.54
C PHE A 304 -23.13 -9.51 -17.85
N GLU A 305 -23.56 -8.37 -18.35
CA GLU A 305 -22.66 -7.24 -18.62
C GLU A 305 -22.26 -6.56 -17.31
N VAL A 306 -20.96 -6.39 -17.09
CA VAL A 306 -20.41 -5.72 -15.92
C VAL A 306 -19.88 -4.34 -16.34
N PRO A 307 -20.56 -3.23 -16.04
CA PRO A 307 -20.01 -1.90 -16.17
C PRO A 307 -18.97 -1.68 -15.07
N ILE A 308 -17.78 -1.23 -15.47
CA ILE A 308 -16.73 -0.73 -14.58
C ILE A 308 -16.73 0.77 -14.70
N GLN A 309 -16.82 1.48 -13.58
CA GLN A 309 -16.93 2.93 -13.55
C GLN A 309 -15.98 3.51 -12.52
N ALA A 310 -15.32 4.59 -12.86
CA ALA A 310 -14.60 5.44 -11.91
C ALA A 310 -15.42 6.72 -11.66
N ALA A 311 -15.60 7.07 -10.39
CA ALA A 311 -16.47 8.17 -9.98
C ALA A 311 -15.82 9.04 -8.91
N ILE A 312 -16.13 10.33 -8.94
CA ILE A 312 -15.75 11.33 -7.92
C ILE A 312 -17.03 11.85 -7.28
N GLY A 313 -17.21 11.59 -5.98
CA GLY A 313 -18.41 12.04 -5.26
C GLY A 313 -19.73 11.57 -5.91
N GLY A 314 -19.75 10.37 -6.48
CA GLY A 314 -20.89 9.80 -7.18
C GLY A 314 -21.01 10.18 -8.67
N ARG A 315 -20.24 11.16 -9.16
CA ARG A 315 -20.21 11.53 -10.58
C ARG A 315 -19.22 10.61 -11.34
N VAL A 316 -19.73 9.84 -12.28
CA VAL A 316 -18.90 8.96 -13.13
C VAL A 316 -18.06 9.82 -14.09
N ILE A 317 -16.74 9.62 -14.06
CA ILE A 317 -15.77 10.30 -14.92
C ILE A 317 -15.18 9.39 -16.00
N ALA A 318 -15.07 8.09 -15.74
CA ALA A 318 -14.63 7.09 -16.71
C ALA A 318 -15.49 5.84 -16.62
N ARG A 319 -15.67 5.15 -17.75
CA ARG A 319 -16.49 3.94 -17.81
C ARG A 319 -16.01 3.01 -18.91
N THR A 320 -15.89 1.74 -18.56
CA THR A 320 -15.72 0.62 -19.50
C THR A 320 -16.76 -0.47 -19.22
N ASN A 321 -16.96 -1.38 -20.15
CA ASN A 321 -17.93 -2.47 -19.96
C ASN A 321 -17.29 -3.82 -20.31
N ILE A 322 -17.46 -4.80 -19.43
CA ILE A 322 -17.15 -6.20 -19.73
C ILE A 322 -18.40 -6.82 -20.36
N LYS A 323 -18.26 -7.27 -21.60
CA LYS A 323 -19.38 -7.90 -22.33
C LYS A 323 -19.76 -9.23 -21.70
N ALA A 324 -21.07 -9.49 -21.56
CA ALA A 324 -21.57 -10.77 -21.07
C ALA A 324 -21.11 -11.94 -21.94
N LEU A 325 -20.87 -13.10 -21.33
CA LEU A 325 -20.72 -14.37 -22.03
C LEU A 325 -21.98 -14.61 -22.88
N ARG A 326 -21.81 -14.90 -24.16
CA ARG A 326 -22.90 -15.28 -25.06
C ARG A 326 -22.89 -16.79 -25.25
N LYS A 327 -23.94 -17.45 -24.78
CA LYS A 327 -24.26 -18.79 -25.23
C LYS A 327 -25.12 -18.66 -26.49
N SER A 328 -24.70 -19.24 -27.61
CA SER A 328 -25.49 -19.22 -28.81
C SER A 328 -26.78 -20.03 -28.55
N VAL A 329 -27.89 -19.33 -28.43
CA VAL A 329 -29.20 -19.99 -28.24
C VAL A 329 -29.88 -20.33 -29.59
N LEU A 330 -29.23 -19.88 -30.70
CA LEU A 330 -29.73 -20.05 -32.06
C LEU A 330 -29.17 -21.28 -32.77
N ASP A 331 -28.10 -21.88 -32.26
CA ASP A 331 -27.43 -23.05 -32.87
C ASP A 331 -28.37 -24.28 -33.00
N LYS A 332 -29.39 -24.35 -32.16
CA LYS A 332 -30.43 -25.38 -32.23
C LYS A 332 -31.65 -25.01 -33.06
N CYS A 333 -31.65 -23.83 -33.68
CA CYS A 333 -32.75 -23.35 -34.52
C CYS A 333 -32.45 -23.61 -35.99
N TYR A 334 -32.75 -24.82 -36.45
CA TYR A 334 -32.75 -25.14 -37.86
C TYR A 334 -34.03 -24.59 -38.52
N GLY A 335 -33.86 -23.72 -39.56
CA GLY A 335 -34.95 -23.14 -40.32
C GLY A 335 -35.18 -21.66 -40.14
N GLY A 336 -35.94 -21.03 -41.04
CA GLY A 336 -36.14 -19.58 -41.18
C GLY A 336 -37.15 -18.93 -40.21
N ASP A 337 -37.55 -19.60 -39.11
CA ASP A 337 -38.55 -19.07 -38.17
C ASP A 337 -37.94 -17.88 -37.37
N ILE A 338 -38.14 -16.68 -37.91
CA ILE A 338 -37.69 -15.40 -37.34
C ILE A 338 -38.37 -15.13 -35.98
N SER A 339 -39.65 -15.53 -35.83
CA SER A 339 -40.44 -15.31 -34.63
C SER A 339 -39.90 -16.11 -33.45
N ARG A 340 -39.54 -17.36 -33.67
CA ARG A 340 -38.92 -18.23 -32.66
C ARG A 340 -37.52 -17.74 -32.26
N LYS A 341 -36.71 -17.32 -33.22
CA LYS A 341 -35.40 -16.74 -32.97
C LYS A 341 -35.50 -15.46 -32.08
N ARG A 342 -36.44 -14.57 -32.37
CA ARG A 342 -36.69 -13.36 -31.62
C ARG A 342 -37.13 -13.64 -30.19
N LYS A 343 -38.09 -14.60 -29.98
CA LYS A 343 -38.53 -15.04 -28.64
C LYS A 343 -37.40 -15.62 -27.81
N LEU A 344 -36.51 -16.40 -28.39
CA LEU A 344 -35.36 -17.00 -27.70
C LEU A 344 -34.35 -15.92 -27.28
N LEU A 345 -34.08 -14.94 -28.13
CA LEU A 345 -33.21 -13.79 -27.81
C LEU A 345 -33.81 -12.91 -26.70
N GLU A 346 -35.14 -12.68 -26.73
CA GLU A 346 -35.81 -11.92 -25.67
C GLU A 346 -35.80 -12.68 -24.33
N LYS A 347 -35.99 -13.99 -24.34
CA LYS A 347 -35.88 -14.84 -23.14
C LYS A 347 -34.47 -14.82 -22.57
N GLN A 348 -33.44 -14.87 -23.43
CA GLN A 348 -32.05 -14.74 -23.03
C GLN A 348 -31.78 -13.37 -22.41
N LYS A 349 -32.29 -12.26 -23.01
CA LYS A 349 -32.17 -10.91 -22.50
C LYS A 349 -32.82 -10.74 -21.11
N LYS A 350 -34.02 -11.30 -20.93
CA LYS A 350 -34.71 -11.31 -19.62
C LYS A 350 -33.93 -12.14 -18.58
N GLY A 351 -33.38 -13.29 -18.95
CA GLY A 351 -32.55 -14.11 -18.06
C GLY A 351 -31.29 -13.40 -17.61
N LYS A 352 -30.58 -12.71 -18.53
CA LYS A 352 -29.40 -11.89 -18.20
C LYS A 352 -29.73 -10.72 -17.27
N LYS A 353 -30.89 -10.08 -17.46
CA LYS A 353 -31.33 -8.99 -16.57
C LYS A 353 -31.62 -9.50 -15.16
N ARG A 354 -32.18 -10.73 -15.00
CA ARG A 354 -32.36 -11.35 -13.68
C ARG A 354 -31.04 -11.71 -13.04
N MET A 355 -30.11 -12.31 -13.79
CA MET A 355 -28.77 -12.65 -13.29
C MET A 355 -28.00 -11.42 -12.81
N LYS A 356 -28.10 -10.30 -13.53
CA LYS A 356 -27.50 -9.02 -13.11
C LYS A 356 -28.06 -8.50 -11.78
N ALA A 357 -29.33 -8.75 -11.49
CA ALA A 357 -29.98 -8.29 -10.26
C ALA A 357 -29.65 -9.17 -9.03
N ILE A 358 -29.12 -10.36 -9.23
CA ILE A 358 -28.88 -11.35 -8.16
C ILE A 358 -27.39 -11.70 -8.04
N GLY A 359 -26.62 -11.60 -9.14
CA GLY A 359 -25.22 -12.00 -9.20
C GLY A 359 -24.28 -10.94 -8.66
N ARG A 360 -23.40 -11.35 -7.74
CA ARG A 360 -22.23 -10.55 -7.36
C ARG A 360 -21.15 -10.71 -8.42
N VAL A 361 -20.34 -9.67 -8.61
CA VAL A 361 -19.20 -9.71 -9.52
C VAL A 361 -18.03 -10.36 -8.78
N GLU A 362 -17.52 -11.48 -9.29
CA GLU A 362 -16.29 -12.08 -8.79
C GLU A 362 -15.11 -11.19 -9.23
N VAL A 363 -14.37 -10.67 -8.27
CA VAL A 363 -13.19 -9.82 -8.47
C VAL A 363 -11.96 -10.67 -8.15
N PRO A 364 -11.10 -10.98 -9.13
CA PRO A 364 -9.89 -11.74 -8.87
C PRO A 364 -8.88 -10.90 -8.06
N GLN A 365 -7.97 -11.58 -7.39
CA GLN A 365 -6.97 -10.96 -6.51
C GLN A 365 -6.11 -9.91 -7.23
N GLU A 366 -5.71 -10.19 -8.46
CA GLU A 366 -4.88 -9.32 -9.29
C GLU A 366 -5.55 -7.97 -9.58
N ALA A 367 -6.88 -7.91 -9.50
CA ALA A 367 -7.61 -6.65 -9.71
C ALA A 367 -7.32 -5.61 -8.62
N PHE A 368 -7.05 -6.02 -7.38
CA PHE A 368 -6.75 -5.10 -6.28
C PHE A 368 -5.36 -4.48 -6.40
N MET A 369 -4.42 -5.19 -7.04
CA MET A 369 -3.08 -4.69 -7.35
C MET A 369 -3.03 -3.88 -8.66
N ALA A 370 -4.11 -3.87 -9.44
CA ALA A 370 -4.16 -3.15 -10.73
C ALA A 370 -3.91 -1.64 -10.61
N VAL A 371 -4.16 -1.08 -9.43
CA VAL A 371 -3.92 0.36 -9.15
C VAL A 371 -2.43 0.69 -9.20
N LEU A 372 -1.55 -0.24 -8.79
CA LEU A 372 -0.10 -0.03 -8.70
C LEU A 372 0.60 -0.03 -10.06
N SER A 373 0.04 -0.76 -11.01
CA SER A 373 0.68 -1.01 -12.30
C SER A 373 -0.01 -0.26 -13.46
N LEU A 374 -0.52 0.95 -13.21
CA LEU A 374 -1.26 1.73 -14.21
C LEU A 374 -0.41 2.23 -15.39
N GLU A 375 0.92 2.20 -15.29
CA GLU A 375 1.82 2.78 -16.30
C GLU A 375 2.69 1.75 -17.05
N GLU A 376 2.48 0.45 -16.83
CA GLU A 376 3.22 -0.62 -17.55
C GLU A 376 2.68 -0.88 -18.97
N GLU A 377 2.56 0.15 -19.81
CA GLU A 377 2.46 -0.02 -21.27
C GLU A 377 3.10 1.16 -22.03
#